data_9818617be062e60ba5c4180b0a5ef6e7
#
_entry.id   9818617be062e60ba5c4180b0a5ef6e7
#
_cell.length_a   1.000
_cell.length_b   1.000
_cell.length_c   1.000
_cell.angle_alpha   90.00
_cell.angle_beta   90.00
_cell.angle_gamma   90.00
#
_symmetry.space_group_name_H-M   'P 1'
#
loop_
_entity.id
_entity.type
_entity.pdbx_description
1 polymer ?
#
loop_
_entity_poly.entity_id
_entity_poly.type
_entity_poly.pdbx_seq_one_letter_code
_entity_poly.pdbx_strand_id
1 'polypeptide(L)'
;MNPQNKSASESLQNRVNRNLIEKVIGFSSSKGGVGKSFVCALFACELARLGHRVGILDADLNSSSIPLFFGLKDPVKLGQYSFLPLISDTGVKVISANLLVEDEEHAVIWKEAVAGKVIEKLFKEVEWGELDYLLVDLPPATSELAISIIQGLPLNGVVLVSQPQAIAAKIAAKAIRTIQMINTPIIGIVENMAYTLNLATDEKDYLFGTSHVDSLAAIGNIPLLAKLPYVKEINELCDSGRIEDVILMEGIDLYQSVNVRLKEIESEAKASLTTESETLQHADGQQDIGTDYESEPIQAANETSQYFSDIVIQLIRNQENKGQLDSPTAQGYFLGSCGDSMQIDLQVVNNRILSARFQANGCGATLASGSMITKMACSKLLSEAQQITPENLLSALDGLPEDHIHCAELAVMALREAVIDALEGHKDRTT
;
A
#
# COMPACT_ATOMS: atom_id res chain seq x y z
N MET A 1 37.70 6.82 6.62
CA MET A 1 36.35 6.69 7.23
C MET A 1 36.47 7.10 8.69
N ASN A 2 35.75 8.14 9.07
CA ASN A 2 35.88 8.77 10.39
C ASN A 2 35.17 7.91 11.44
N PRO A 3 35.80 7.52 12.59
CA PRO A 3 35.21 6.68 13.63
C PRO A 3 33.91 7.25 14.22
N GLN A 4 33.69 8.55 14.14
CA GLN A 4 32.48 9.23 14.62
C GLN A 4 31.22 8.89 13.80
N ASN A 5 31.34 8.56 12.50
CA ASN A 5 30.19 8.17 11.66
C ASN A 5 29.73 6.71 11.91
N LYS A 6 30.60 5.85 12.43
CA LYS A 6 30.24 4.47 12.77
C LYS A 6 29.43 4.38 14.06
N SER A 7 29.77 5.21 15.06
CA SER A 7 29.04 5.26 16.33
C SER A 7 27.64 5.89 16.19
N ALA A 8 27.47 6.83 15.25
CA ALA A 8 26.17 7.45 14.96
C ALA A 8 25.22 6.48 14.24
N SER A 9 25.72 5.70 13.26
CA SER A 9 24.91 4.69 12.54
C SER A 9 24.53 3.50 13.43
N GLU A 10 25.43 3.05 14.30
CA GLU A 10 25.14 1.99 15.29
C GLU A 10 24.18 2.48 16.39
N SER A 11 24.24 3.76 16.77
CA SER A 11 23.28 4.35 17.71
C SER A 11 21.89 4.56 17.09
N LEU A 12 21.81 4.84 15.79
CA LEU A 12 20.55 4.91 15.03
C LEU A 12 19.92 3.52 14.87
N GLN A 13 20.70 2.51 14.46
CA GLN A 13 20.23 1.13 14.34
C GLN A 13 19.78 0.54 15.68
N ASN A 14 20.45 0.86 16.79
CA ASN A 14 20.06 0.41 18.13
C ASN A 14 18.85 1.15 18.71
N ARG A 15 18.44 2.31 18.13
CA ARG A 15 17.23 3.06 18.57
C ARG A 15 16.00 2.74 17.74
N VAL A 16 16.14 2.45 16.44
CA VAL A 16 15.08 1.95 15.57
C VAL A 16 14.60 0.56 16.02
N ASN A 17 15.47 -0.23 16.66
CA ASN A 17 15.13 -1.51 17.30
C ASN A 17 14.36 -1.37 18.63
N ARG A 18 13.90 -0.19 19.04
CA ARG A 18 13.13 0.02 20.27
C ARG A 18 11.62 0.11 20.08
N ASN A 19 11.15 0.18 18.83
CA ASN A 19 9.72 0.12 18.56
C ASN A 19 9.27 -1.34 18.58
N LEU A 20 8.61 -1.74 19.64
CA LEU A 20 7.99 -3.06 19.78
C LEU A 20 6.49 -2.88 19.55
N ILE A 21 6.05 -3.06 18.31
CA ILE A 21 4.64 -2.96 17.93
C ILE A 21 4.13 -4.37 17.68
N GLU A 22 3.11 -4.80 18.47
CA GLU A 22 2.59 -6.15 18.34
C GLU A 22 1.66 -6.30 17.15
N LYS A 23 0.76 -5.31 16.95
CA LYS A 23 -0.24 -5.34 15.87
C LYS A 23 -0.32 -4.02 15.15
N VAL A 24 -0.30 -4.06 13.83
CA VAL A 24 -0.49 -2.90 12.94
C VAL A 24 -1.77 -3.10 12.14
N ILE A 25 -2.77 -2.23 12.35
CA ILE A 25 -4.09 -2.35 11.73
C ILE A 25 -4.37 -1.12 10.88
N GLY A 26 -4.62 -1.34 9.57
CA GLY A 26 -5.05 -0.29 8.66
C GLY A 26 -6.55 -0.02 8.75
N PHE A 27 -6.94 1.24 8.71
CA PHE A 27 -8.33 1.67 8.52
C PHE A 27 -8.44 2.36 7.17
N SER A 28 -9.28 1.84 6.28
CA SER A 28 -9.48 2.41 4.96
C SER A 28 -10.96 2.47 4.59
N SER A 29 -11.25 3.12 3.48
CA SER A 29 -12.62 3.26 2.97
C SER A 29 -12.64 3.22 1.45
N SER A 30 -13.83 3.08 0.88
CA SER A 30 -13.99 3.11 -0.58
C SER A 30 -14.10 4.52 -1.16
N LYS A 31 -14.46 5.51 -0.34
CA LYS A 31 -14.61 6.92 -0.71
C LYS A 31 -14.37 7.84 0.50
N GLY A 32 -14.08 9.11 0.26
CA GLY A 32 -14.02 10.13 1.30
C GLY A 32 -15.37 10.38 1.99
N GLY A 33 -15.34 10.87 3.23
CA GLY A 33 -16.53 11.31 3.96
C GLY A 33 -17.37 10.21 4.61
N VAL A 34 -16.91 8.95 4.65
CA VAL A 34 -17.63 7.85 5.33
C VAL A 34 -17.36 7.79 6.84
N GLY A 35 -16.45 8.63 7.35
CA GLY A 35 -16.06 8.64 8.76
C GLY A 35 -14.96 7.62 9.10
N LYS A 36 -14.10 7.27 8.16
CA LYS A 36 -12.95 6.37 8.34
C LYS A 36 -12.09 6.77 9.55
N SER A 37 -11.59 8.02 9.55
CA SER A 37 -10.72 8.56 10.60
C SER A 37 -11.42 8.60 11.96
N PHE A 38 -12.73 8.90 11.98
CA PHE A 38 -13.54 8.82 13.20
C PHE A 38 -13.56 7.39 13.75
N VAL A 39 -13.81 6.37 12.92
CA VAL A 39 -13.83 4.96 13.35
C VAL A 39 -12.45 4.52 13.85
N CYS A 40 -11.37 4.94 13.18
CA CYS A 40 -9.99 4.68 13.60
C CYS A 40 -9.72 5.28 15.00
N ALA A 41 -10.03 6.56 15.18
CA ALA A 41 -9.82 7.26 16.45
C ALA A 41 -10.71 6.69 17.58
N LEU A 42 -11.97 6.37 17.28
CA LEU A 42 -12.90 5.74 18.22
C LEU A 42 -12.37 4.38 18.71
N PHE A 43 -11.84 3.56 17.79
CA PHE A 43 -11.24 2.27 18.12
C PHE A 43 -9.99 2.43 18.99
N ALA A 44 -9.16 3.46 18.71
CA ALA A 44 -8.01 3.79 19.56
C ALA A 44 -8.44 4.13 21.00
N CYS A 45 -9.50 4.92 21.15
CA CYS A 45 -10.05 5.27 22.48
C CYS A 45 -10.59 4.04 23.21
N GLU A 46 -11.25 3.12 22.50
CA GLU A 46 -11.73 1.85 23.07
C GLU A 46 -10.56 1.00 23.57
N LEU A 47 -9.53 0.81 22.76
CA LEU A 47 -8.32 0.08 23.14
C LEU A 47 -7.60 0.71 24.34
N ALA A 48 -7.45 2.04 24.37
CA ALA A 48 -6.82 2.74 25.47
C ALA A 48 -7.60 2.57 26.79
N ARG A 49 -8.93 2.60 26.75
CA ARG A 49 -9.80 2.33 27.93
C ARG A 49 -9.66 0.90 28.44
N LEU A 50 -9.37 -0.05 27.56
CA LEU A 50 -9.09 -1.44 27.92
C LEU A 50 -7.66 -1.64 28.47
N GLY A 51 -6.85 -0.58 28.53
CA GLY A 51 -5.50 -0.58 29.08
C GLY A 51 -4.41 -0.95 28.08
N HIS A 52 -4.71 -1.00 26.78
CA HIS A 52 -3.72 -1.22 25.74
C HIS A 52 -2.91 0.05 25.44
N ARG A 53 -1.64 -0.13 25.07
CA ARG A 53 -0.76 0.93 24.57
C ARG A 53 -1.03 1.12 23.08
N VAL A 54 -1.53 2.28 22.70
CA VAL A 54 -2.05 2.55 21.36
C VAL A 54 -1.30 3.70 20.70
N GLY A 55 -1.00 3.54 19.41
CA GLY A 55 -0.55 4.61 18.54
C GLY A 55 -1.46 4.76 17.33
N ILE A 56 -1.54 5.97 16.79
CA ILE A 56 -2.20 6.27 15.51
C ILE A 56 -1.21 6.95 14.58
N LEU A 57 -1.00 6.37 13.40
CA LEU A 57 -0.32 6.98 12.27
C LEU A 57 -1.38 7.48 11.29
N ASP A 58 -1.58 8.80 11.22
CA ASP A 58 -2.47 9.43 10.25
C ASP A 58 -1.74 9.52 8.90
N ALA A 59 -2.14 8.66 7.99
CA ALA A 59 -1.58 8.51 6.66
C ALA A 59 -2.45 9.13 5.56
N ASP A 60 -3.59 9.75 5.92
CA ASP A 60 -4.44 10.51 4.98
C ASP A 60 -3.96 11.97 4.91
N LEU A 61 -2.88 12.19 4.16
CA LEU A 61 -2.18 13.49 4.08
C LEU A 61 -3.04 14.64 3.57
N ASN A 62 -4.07 14.33 2.79
CA ASN A 62 -4.94 15.36 2.19
C ASN A 62 -6.13 15.74 3.10
N SER A 63 -6.46 14.87 4.05
CA SER A 63 -7.67 15.02 4.88
C SER A 63 -7.38 14.67 6.35
N SER A 64 -6.18 15.02 6.82
CA SER A 64 -5.76 14.75 8.19
C SER A 64 -6.76 15.32 9.20
N SER A 65 -7.41 14.45 9.95
CA SER A 65 -8.40 14.82 10.96
C SER A 65 -8.13 14.19 12.33
N ILE A 66 -7.25 13.21 12.41
CA ILE A 66 -6.93 12.49 13.65
C ILE A 66 -6.49 13.45 14.77
N PRO A 67 -5.52 14.36 14.58
CA PRO A 67 -5.11 15.27 15.65
C PRO A 67 -6.25 16.15 16.17
N LEU A 68 -7.14 16.58 15.26
CA LEU A 68 -8.28 17.43 15.62
C LEU A 68 -9.29 16.71 16.53
N PHE A 69 -9.53 15.42 16.30
CA PHE A 69 -10.41 14.62 17.17
C PHE A 69 -9.91 14.51 18.61
N PHE A 70 -8.60 14.52 18.80
CA PHE A 70 -7.96 14.47 20.12
C PHE A 70 -7.60 15.86 20.67
N GLY A 71 -7.97 16.94 19.98
CA GLY A 71 -7.65 18.31 20.41
C GLY A 71 -6.14 18.63 20.37
N LEU A 72 -5.34 17.85 19.64
CA LEU A 72 -3.89 18.01 19.51
C LEU A 72 -3.57 19.05 18.46
N LYS A 73 -2.96 20.16 18.87
CA LYS A 73 -2.64 21.31 18.01
C LYS A 73 -1.14 21.65 17.96
N ASP A 74 -0.35 21.05 18.85
CA ASP A 74 1.06 21.32 18.90
C ASP A 74 1.78 20.73 17.67
N PRO A 75 2.77 21.41 17.12
CA PRO A 75 3.61 20.82 16.07
C PRO A 75 4.40 19.63 16.63
N VAL A 76 4.66 18.65 15.78
CA VAL A 76 5.50 17.51 16.14
C VAL A 76 6.90 17.98 16.51
N LYS A 77 7.38 17.58 17.67
CA LYS A 77 8.73 17.89 18.12
C LYS A 77 9.72 16.93 17.49
N LEU A 78 10.80 17.51 16.94
CA LEU A 78 11.94 16.72 16.50
C LEU A 78 12.76 16.34 17.73
N GLY A 79 12.94 15.05 17.96
CA GLY A 79 14.00 14.52 18.82
C GLY A 79 15.35 14.72 18.15
N GLN A 80 16.43 14.27 18.79
CA GLN A 80 17.78 14.43 18.23
C GLN A 80 17.94 13.76 16.84
N TYR A 81 17.19 12.68 16.56
CA TYR A 81 17.22 11.90 15.30
C TYR A 81 15.89 11.19 14.99
N SER A 82 14.79 11.62 15.60
CA SER A 82 13.51 10.93 15.57
C SER A 82 12.36 11.92 15.70
N PHE A 83 11.15 11.49 15.36
CA PHE A 83 9.93 12.25 15.60
C PHE A 83 9.30 11.80 16.92
N LEU A 84 8.90 12.76 17.75
CA LEU A 84 8.16 12.47 18.97
C LEU A 84 6.66 12.54 18.69
N PRO A 85 5.88 11.45 18.93
CA PRO A 85 4.45 11.52 18.74
C PRO A 85 3.81 12.44 19.78
N LEU A 86 2.71 13.08 19.43
CA LEU A 86 1.86 13.76 20.38
C LEU A 86 1.14 12.71 21.23
N ILE A 87 0.85 13.06 22.46
CA ILE A 87 0.19 12.14 23.41
C ILE A 87 -1.12 12.76 23.84
N SER A 88 -2.23 12.03 23.68
CA SER A 88 -3.55 12.43 24.12
C SER A 88 -3.73 12.28 25.64
N ASP A 89 -4.84 12.74 26.18
CA ASP A 89 -5.14 12.67 27.61
C ASP A 89 -5.21 11.23 28.13
N THR A 90 -5.68 10.27 27.33
CA THR A 90 -5.71 8.84 27.68
C THR A 90 -4.42 8.10 27.32
N GLY A 91 -3.41 8.78 26.79
CA GLY A 91 -2.11 8.22 26.47
C GLY A 91 -1.97 7.64 25.06
N VAL A 92 -2.92 7.88 24.16
CA VAL A 92 -2.81 7.49 22.75
C VAL A 92 -1.73 8.34 22.09
N LYS A 93 -0.76 7.68 21.42
CA LYS A 93 0.31 8.35 20.67
C LYS A 93 -0.16 8.67 19.27
N VAL A 94 -0.10 9.92 18.87
CA VAL A 94 -0.59 10.38 17.54
C VAL A 94 0.52 11.04 16.75
N ILE A 95 0.67 10.63 15.51
CA ILE A 95 1.50 11.33 14.52
C ILE A 95 0.71 11.53 13.24
N SER A 96 0.83 12.72 12.67
CA SER A 96 0.32 13.03 11.34
C SER A 96 1.36 13.84 10.57
N ALA A 97 1.47 13.64 9.28
CA ALA A 97 2.39 14.39 8.45
C ALA A 97 2.04 15.90 8.39
N ASN A 98 0.77 16.25 8.58
CA ASN A 98 0.36 17.66 8.64
C ASN A 98 0.90 18.40 9.88
N LEU A 99 1.20 17.68 10.95
CA LEU A 99 1.83 18.24 12.15
C LEU A 99 3.35 18.50 11.98
N LEU A 100 3.92 18.09 10.86
CA LEU A 100 5.33 18.36 10.51
C LEU A 100 5.52 19.73 9.83
N VAL A 101 4.43 20.39 9.45
CA VAL A 101 4.42 21.66 8.75
C VAL A 101 4.02 22.75 9.75
N GLU A 102 4.86 23.79 9.86
CA GLU A 102 4.66 24.88 10.84
C GLU A 102 3.46 25.80 10.51
N ASP A 103 2.90 25.70 9.30
CA ASP A 103 1.87 26.61 8.81
C ASP A 103 0.65 25.84 8.33
N GLU A 104 -0.42 25.84 9.14
CA GLU A 104 -1.69 25.17 8.84
C GLU A 104 -2.43 25.79 7.63
N GLU A 105 -2.11 27.03 7.24
CA GLU A 105 -2.75 27.73 6.12
C GLU A 105 -2.17 27.33 4.74
N HIS A 106 -0.97 26.75 4.71
CA HIS A 106 -0.36 26.31 3.47
C HIS A 106 -0.68 24.83 3.19
N ALA A 107 -1.61 24.60 2.27
CA ALA A 107 -1.89 23.25 1.74
C ALA A 107 -0.61 22.68 1.11
N VAL A 108 0.03 21.72 1.79
CA VAL A 108 1.16 20.99 1.23
C VAL A 108 0.59 19.94 0.27
N ILE A 109 0.72 20.18 -1.03
CA ILE A 109 0.35 19.19 -2.03
C ILE A 109 1.45 18.14 -2.09
N TRP A 110 1.25 17.05 -1.40
CA TRP A 110 2.13 15.89 -1.47
C TRP A 110 1.95 15.18 -2.82
N LYS A 111 3.03 15.06 -3.60
CA LYS A 111 3.01 14.14 -4.74
C LYS A 111 2.90 12.71 -4.20
N GLU A 112 1.99 11.91 -4.73
CA GLU A 112 1.69 10.56 -4.22
C GLU A 112 2.92 9.68 -4.05
N ALA A 113 3.85 9.70 -5.01
CA ALA A 113 5.12 8.97 -4.94
C ALA A 113 6.03 9.39 -3.76
N VAL A 114 5.92 10.62 -3.27
CA VAL A 114 6.66 11.12 -2.11
C VAL A 114 5.91 10.80 -0.82
N ALA A 115 4.59 10.90 -0.87
CA ALA A 115 3.69 10.69 0.26
C ALA A 115 3.87 9.29 0.89
N GLY A 116 3.89 8.23 0.09
CA GLY A 116 4.10 6.86 0.56
C GLY A 116 5.42 6.71 1.33
N LYS A 117 6.51 7.27 0.79
CA LYS A 117 7.84 7.26 1.46
C LYS A 117 7.85 8.05 2.76
N VAL A 118 7.11 9.15 2.84
CA VAL A 118 6.98 9.94 4.08
C VAL A 118 6.27 9.11 5.14
N ILE A 119 5.19 8.43 4.79
CA ILE A 119 4.46 7.56 5.73
C ILE A 119 5.34 6.38 6.21
N GLU A 120 6.07 5.72 5.32
CA GLU A 120 7.04 4.68 5.72
C GLU A 120 8.12 5.23 6.65
N LYS A 121 8.59 6.45 6.39
CA LYS A 121 9.56 7.12 7.24
C LYS A 121 8.99 7.42 8.62
N LEU A 122 7.77 7.95 8.70
CA LEU A 122 7.08 8.17 9.97
C LEU A 122 6.86 6.87 10.74
N PHE A 123 6.47 5.79 10.07
CA PHE A 123 6.34 4.48 10.70
C PHE A 123 7.66 4.03 11.35
N LYS A 124 8.80 4.25 10.68
CA LYS A 124 10.12 3.77 11.12
C LYS A 124 10.81 4.70 12.13
N GLU A 125 10.70 6.03 11.94
CA GLU A 125 11.49 7.03 12.66
C GLU A 125 10.75 7.70 13.84
N VAL A 126 9.47 7.45 14.02
CA VAL A 126 8.73 7.90 15.21
C VAL A 126 9.12 7.06 16.43
N GLU A 127 9.30 7.70 17.58
CA GLU A 127 9.56 7.02 18.85
C GLU A 127 8.26 6.43 19.42
N TRP A 128 7.76 5.37 18.77
CA TRP A 128 6.57 4.67 19.24
C TRP A 128 6.79 3.97 20.58
N GLY A 129 8.01 3.45 20.84
CA GLY A 129 8.29 2.60 22.00
C GLY A 129 7.53 1.28 21.94
N GLU A 130 7.03 0.82 23.07
CA GLU A 130 6.20 -0.38 23.14
C GLU A 130 4.74 -0.04 22.90
N LEU A 131 4.14 -0.67 21.88
CA LEU A 131 2.72 -0.57 21.54
C LEU A 131 2.11 -1.96 21.41
N ASP A 132 0.90 -2.15 21.93
CA ASP A 132 0.09 -3.32 21.67
C ASP A 132 -0.60 -3.17 20.31
N TYR A 133 -0.98 -1.93 19.94
CA TYR A 133 -1.60 -1.61 18.65
C TYR A 133 -1.05 -0.32 18.06
N LEU A 134 -0.72 -0.37 16.77
CA LEU A 134 -0.55 0.83 15.92
C LEU A 134 -1.67 0.83 14.89
N LEU A 135 -2.53 1.83 14.93
CA LEU A 135 -3.59 2.03 13.96
C LEU A 135 -3.10 2.96 12.87
N VAL A 136 -3.37 2.63 11.61
CA VAL A 136 -2.98 3.45 10.46
C VAL A 136 -4.24 3.95 9.78
N ASP A 137 -4.48 5.25 9.85
CA ASP A 137 -5.59 5.90 9.15
C ASP A 137 -5.20 6.13 7.69
N LEU A 138 -5.58 5.21 6.81
CA LEU A 138 -5.20 5.15 5.40
C LEU A 138 -6.07 6.06 4.54
N PRO A 139 -5.58 6.59 3.42
CA PRO A 139 -6.44 7.18 2.41
C PRO A 139 -7.43 6.14 1.84
N PRO A 140 -8.43 6.57 1.04
CA PRO A 140 -9.37 5.62 0.40
C PRO A 140 -8.65 4.52 -0.37
N ALA A 141 -9.04 3.25 -0.18
CA ALA A 141 -8.38 2.06 -0.73
C ALA A 141 -8.38 2.00 -2.28
N THR A 142 -9.09 2.91 -2.94
CA THR A 142 -9.09 3.06 -4.39
C THR A 142 -7.97 3.98 -4.90
N SER A 143 -7.21 4.64 -4.01
CA SER A 143 -6.08 5.50 -4.38
C SER A 143 -4.77 4.71 -4.48
N GLU A 144 -3.89 5.12 -5.38
CA GLU A 144 -2.54 4.55 -5.52
C GLU A 144 -1.72 4.71 -4.24
N LEU A 145 -1.89 5.84 -3.55
CA LEU A 145 -1.24 6.09 -2.27
C LEU A 145 -1.63 5.05 -1.21
N ALA A 146 -2.92 4.71 -1.09
CA ALA A 146 -3.37 3.69 -0.15
C ALA A 146 -2.73 2.33 -0.45
N ILE A 147 -2.69 1.93 -1.73
CA ILE A 147 -2.08 0.67 -2.17
C ILE A 147 -0.59 0.65 -1.81
N SER A 148 0.14 1.73 -2.13
CA SER A 148 1.56 1.85 -1.79
C SER A 148 1.82 1.74 -0.29
N ILE A 149 1.01 2.39 0.55
CA ILE A 149 1.14 2.33 2.01
C ILE A 149 0.82 0.93 2.53
N ILE A 150 -0.26 0.30 2.05
CA ILE A 150 -0.66 -1.06 2.45
C ILE A 150 0.45 -2.08 2.13
N GLN A 151 1.13 -1.94 0.98
CA GLN A 151 2.24 -2.81 0.60
C GLN A 151 3.54 -2.50 1.34
N GLY A 152 3.76 -1.23 1.72
CA GLY A 152 4.98 -0.78 2.39
C GLY A 152 5.01 -0.98 3.90
N LEU A 153 3.86 -1.17 4.54
CA LEU A 153 3.75 -1.35 5.98
C LEU A 153 3.41 -2.81 6.36
N PRO A 154 3.90 -3.30 7.50
CA PRO A 154 3.65 -4.67 7.96
C PRO A 154 2.26 -4.79 8.61
N LEU A 155 1.19 -4.57 7.83
CA LEU A 155 -0.18 -4.62 8.33
C LEU A 155 -0.61 -6.05 8.67
N ASN A 156 -1.16 -6.25 9.85
CA ASN A 156 -1.86 -7.50 10.22
C ASN A 156 -3.21 -7.64 9.53
N GLY A 157 -3.73 -6.54 9.00
CA GLY A 157 -4.94 -6.50 8.19
C GLY A 157 -5.55 -5.11 8.11
N VAL A 158 -6.62 -5.00 7.32
CA VAL A 158 -7.33 -3.73 7.06
C VAL A 158 -8.78 -3.84 7.49
N VAL A 159 -9.26 -2.86 8.25
CA VAL A 159 -10.68 -2.62 8.53
C VAL A 159 -11.23 -1.68 7.47
N LEU A 160 -12.31 -2.07 6.80
CA LEU A 160 -13.00 -1.23 5.83
C LEU A 160 -14.16 -0.49 6.47
N VAL A 161 -14.21 0.82 6.29
CA VAL A 161 -15.31 1.66 6.73
C VAL A 161 -16.22 2.00 5.55
N SER A 162 -17.52 1.76 5.69
CA SER A 162 -18.54 2.00 4.67
C SER A 162 -19.76 2.72 5.27
N GLN A 163 -20.70 3.09 4.41
CA GLN A 163 -22.01 3.67 4.75
C GLN A 163 -23.13 2.83 4.14
N PRO A 164 -24.39 2.94 4.64
CA PRO A 164 -25.52 2.10 4.20
C PRO A 164 -25.88 2.21 2.72
N GLN A 165 -25.56 3.33 2.05
CA GLN A 165 -25.97 3.64 0.69
C GLN A 165 -25.51 2.58 -0.33
N ALA A 166 -26.40 2.18 -1.26
CA ALA A 166 -26.11 1.20 -2.31
C ALA A 166 -24.90 1.59 -3.20
N ILE A 167 -24.72 2.89 -3.48
CA ILE A 167 -23.57 3.39 -4.24
C ILE A 167 -22.27 3.18 -3.46
N ALA A 168 -22.29 3.43 -2.14
CA ALA A 168 -21.14 3.19 -1.29
C ALA A 168 -20.74 1.71 -1.30
N ALA A 169 -21.70 0.79 -1.23
CA ALA A 169 -21.45 -0.64 -1.30
C ALA A 169 -20.82 -1.07 -2.64
N LYS A 170 -21.30 -0.52 -3.78
CA LYS A 170 -20.69 -0.83 -5.09
C LYS A 170 -19.24 -0.38 -5.21
N ILE A 171 -18.90 0.80 -4.65
CA ILE A 171 -17.52 1.30 -4.65
C ILE A 171 -16.67 0.51 -3.66
N ALA A 172 -17.22 0.15 -2.49
CA ALA A 172 -16.54 -0.66 -1.49
C ALA A 172 -16.19 -2.07 -2.02
N ALA A 173 -17.02 -2.66 -2.87
CA ALA A 173 -16.69 -3.93 -3.53
C ALA A 173 -15.41 -3.85 -4.39
N LYS A 174 -15.14 -2.70 -5.02
CA LYS A 174 -13.87 -2.49 -5.73
C LYS A 174 -12.71 -2.41 -4.75
N ALA A 175 -12.84 -1.65 -3.66
CA ALA A 175 -11.81 -1.53 -2.62
C ALA A 175 -11.46 -2.90 -2.02
N ILE A 176 -12.45 -3.75 -1.74
CA ILE A 176 -12.24 -5.13 -1.27
C ILE A 176 -11.38 -5.91 -2.26
N ARG A 177 -11.75 -5.91 -3.55
CA ARG A 177 -10.99 -6.62 -4.58
C ARG A 177 -9.56 -6.11 -4.70
N THR A 178 -9.35 -4.79 -4.65
CA THR A 178 -8.03 -4.19 -4.70
C THR A 178 -7.15 -4.67 -3.53
N ILE A 179 -7.66 -4.67 -2.29
CA ILE A 179 -6.92 -5.13 -1.12
C ILE A 179 -6.64 -6.64 -1.21
N GLN A 180 -7.60 -7.44 -1.69
CA GLN A 180 -7.41 -8.88 -1.90
C GLN A 180 -6.33 -9.17 -2.96
N MET A 181 -6.27 -8.39 -4.04
CA MET A 181 -5.24 -8.55 -5.09
C MET A 181 -3.81 -8.30 -4.58
N ILE A 182 -3.64 -7.50 -3.56
CA ILE A 182 -2.33 -7.24 -2.92
C ILE A 182 -2.06 -8.16 -1.72
N ASN A 183 -2.87 -9.22 -1.57
CA ASN A 183 -2.73 -10.26 -0.54
C ASN A 183 -2.69 -9.72 0.91
N THR A 184 -3.34 -8.59 1.19
CA THR A 184 -3.47 -8.07 2.54
C THR A 184 -4.77 -8.55 3.15
N PRO A 185 -4.76 -9.12 4.36
CA PRO A 185 -5.98 -9.59 5.02
C PRO A 185 -6.97 -8.44 5.25
N ILE A 186 -8.25 -8.69 5.00
CA ILE A 186 -9.33 -7.80 5.40
C ILE A 186 -9.93 -8.33 6.69
N ILE A 187 -9.79 -7.57 7.78
CA ILE A 187 -10.31 -7.93 9.10
C ILE A 187 -11.83 -7.95 9.06
N GLY A 188 -12.44 -6.95 8.42
CA GLY A 188 -13.88 -6.89 8.22
C GLY A 188 -14.35 -5.50 7.85
N ILE A 189 -15.69 -5.31 7.91
CA ILE A 189 -16.36 -4.05 7.57
C ILE A 189 -16.99 -3.43 8.81
N VAL A 190 -16.83 -2.12 8.97
CA VAL A 190 -17.61 -1.29 9.88
C VAL A 190 -18.56 -0.43 9.07
N GLU A 191 -19.86 -0.57 9.29
CA GLU A 191 -20.86 0.33 8.70
C GLU A 191 -21.07 1.52 9.62
N ASN A 192 -20.56 2.68 9.24
CA ASN A 192 -20.72 3.91 9.98
C ASN A 192 -21.99 4.65 9.52
N MET A 193 -22.59 5.45 10.42
CA MET A 193 -23.86 6.17 10.20
C MET A 193 -25.00 5.22 9.78
N ALA A 194 -25.02 4.00 10.37
CA ALA A 194 -25.95 2.95 9.99
C ALA A 194 -27.40 3.32 10.30
N TYR A 195 -27.63 4.02 11.41
CA TYR A 195 -28.93 4.46 11.88
C TYR A 195 -28.78 5.62 12.86
N THR A 196 -29.88 6.33 13.16
CA THR A 196 -30.02 7.17 14.35
C THR A 196 -30.97 6.51 15.33
N LEU A 197 -30.87 6.90 16.61
CA LEU A 197 -31.82 6.47 17.63
C LEU A 197 -32.80 7.57 17.94
N ASN A 198 -34.07 7.25 17.93
CA ASN A 198 -35.08 8.11 18.47
C ASN A 198 -35.08 7.96 20.02
N LEU A 199 -34.56 8.95 20.73
CA LEU A 199 -34.40 8.90 22.18
C LEU A 199 -35.71 8.75 22.95
N ALA A 200 -36.88 9.05 22.33
CA ALA A 200 -38.18 8.91 22.95
C ALA A 200 -38.78 7.50 22.81
N THR A 201 -38.47 6.79 21.73
CA THR A 201 -39.06 5.48 21.40
C THR A 201 -38.06 4.33 21.40
N ASP A 202 -36.77 4.64 21.47
CA ASP A 202 -35.63 3.71 21.31
C ASP A 202 -35.64 2.98 19.96
N GLU A 203 -36.39 3.52 19.00
CA GLU A 203 -36.47 2.95 17.64
C GLU A 203 -35.32 3.46 16.78
N LYS A 204 -34.81 2.56 15.92
CA LYS A 204 -33.77 2.90 14.94
C LYS A 204 -34.41 3.55 13.70
N ASP A 205 -33.92 4.73 13.34
CA ASP A 205 -34.29 5.41 12.10
C ASP A 205 -33.10 5.31 11.11
N TYR A 206 -33.37 4.86 9.90
CA TYR A 206 -32.37 4.59 8.88
C TYR A 206 -32.30 5.74 7.87
N LEU A 207 -31.60 6.82 8.23
CA LEU A 207 -31.49 8.07 7.45
C LEU A 207 -31.03 7.84 6.00
N PHE A 208 -30.20 6.86 5.76
CA PHE A 208 -29.66 6.52 4.44
C PHE A 208 -30.36 5.33 3.77
N GLY A 209 -31.51 4.93 4.29
CA GLY A 209 -32.28 3.79 3.78
C GLY A 209 -31.73 2.45 4.23
N THR A 210 -32.12 1.37 3.51
CA THR A 210 -31.74 0.00 3.85
C THR A 210 -30.23 -0.20 3.73
N SER A 211 -29.64 -0.84 4.71
CA SER A 211 -28.22 -1.23 4.70
C SER A 211 -27.92 -2.25 3.59
N HIS A 212 -26.83 -2.06 2.91
CA HIS A 212 -26.30 -2.97 1.89
C HIS A 212 -25.01 -3.68 2.34
N VAL A 213 -24.60 -3.51 3.61
CA VAL A 213 -23.34 -4.03 4.13
C VAL A 213 -23.30 -5.57 4.15
N ASP A 214 -24.44 -6.22 4.40
CA ASP A 214 -24.48 -7.69 4.44
C ASP A 214 -24.19 -8.29 3.05
N SER A 215 -24.71 -7.66 1.98
CA SER A 215 -24.37 -8.04 0.61
C SER A 215 -22.90 -7.77 0.28
N LEU A 216 -22.34 -6.67 0.80
CA LEU A 216 -20.94 -6.32 0.62
C LEU A 216 -20.00 -7.30 1.35
N ALA A 217 -20.36 -7.69 2.57
CA ALA A 217 -19.66 -8.69 3.36
C ALA A 217 -19.61 -10.04 2.64
N ALA A 218 -20.74 -10.45 2.05
CA ALA A 218 -20.85 -11.69 1.27
C ALA A 218 -19.98 -11.68 0.01
N ILE A 219 -19.88 -10.54 -0.73
CA ILE A 219 -19.03 -10.41 -1.92
C ILE A 219 -17.55 -10.64 -1.60
N GLY A 220 -17.09 -10.11 -0.46
CA GLY A 220 -15.70 -10.22 -0.04
C GLY A 220 -15.40 -11.47 0.80
N ASN A 221 -16.40 -12.21 1.22
CA ASN A 221 -16.33 -13.24 2.27
C ASN A 221 -15.64 -12.70 3.54
N ILE A 222 -16.04 -11.50 3.97
CA ILE A 222 -15.46 -10.78 5.10
C ILE A 222 -16.55 -10.47 6.13
N PRO A 223 -16.27 -10.51 7.45
CA PRO A 223 -17.28 -10.28 8.47
C PRO A 223 -17.70 -8.80 8.57
N LEU A 224 -18.93 -8.58 8.96
CA LEU A 224 -19.41 -7.32 9.48
C LEU A 224 -18.97 -7.21 10.96
N LEU A 225 -18.15 -6.22 11.30
CA LEU A 225 -17.60 -6.03 12.64
C LEU A 225 -18.56 -5.24 13.54
N ALA A 226 -19.12 -4.15 12.99
CA ALA A 226 -20.05 -3.31 13.73
C ALA A 226 -20.93 -2.47 12.79
N LYS A 227 -22.11 -2.05 13.32
CA LYS A 227 -22.95 -0.98 12.76
C LYS A 227 -22.97 0.16 13.76
N LEU A 228 -22.35 1.29 13.41
CA LEU A 228 -22.26 2.46 14.29
C LEU A 228 -23.40 3.44 13.99
N PRO A 229 -24.07 3.97 15.00
CA PRO A 229 -25.09 4.98 14.82
C PRO A 229 -24.50 6.34 14.45
N TYR A 230 -25.30 7.18 13.84
CA TYR A 230 -25.07 8.62 13.81
C TYR A 230 -25.67 9.26 15.07
N VAL A 231 -24.83 9.90 15.87
CA VAL A 231 -25.21 10.55 17.12
C VAL A 231 -24.67 11.97 17.10
N LYS A 232 -25.57 12.96 17.24
CA LYS A 232 -25.20 14.37 17.15
C LYS A 232 -24.19 14.79 18.23
N GLU A 233 -24.39 14.32 19.43
CA GLU A 233 -23.54 14.62 20.60
C GLU A 233 -22.11 14.10 20.40
N ILE A 234 -21.96 12.98 19.72
CA ILE A 234 -20.65 12.45 19.36
C ILE A 234 -19.93 13.39 18.38
N ASN A 235 -20.65 13.94 17.40
CA ASN A 235 -20.05 14.93 16.48
C ASN A 235 -19.60 16.19 17.21
N GLU A 236 -20.41 16.69 18.17
CA GLU A 236 -20.04 17.87 18.97
C GLU A 236 -18.78 17.61 19.84
N LEU A 237 -18.62 16.40 20.37
CA LEU A 237 -17.40 15.99 21.06
C LEU A 237 -16.20 15.95 20.09
N CYS A 238 -16.35 15.37 18.92
CA CYS A 238 -15.31 15.32 17.90
C CYS A 238 -14.87 16.72 17.44
N ASP A 239 -15.83 17.61 17.16
CA ASP A 239 -15.56 18.99 16.73
C ASP A 239 -14.87 19.82 17.81
N SER A 240 -15.07 19.45 19.08
CA SER A 240 -14.38 20.07 20.22
C SER A 240 -13.07 19.42 20.62
N GLY A 241 -12.59 18.41 19.87
CA GLY A 241 -11.34 17.69 20.16
C GLY A 241 -11.41 16.75 21.36
N ARG A 242 -12.61 16.24 21.67
CA ARG A 242 -12.90 15.44 22.87
C ARG A 242 -13.41 14.04 22.51
N ILE A 243 -12.87 13.42 21.47
CA ILE A 243 -13.27 12.07 21.06
C ILE A 243 -13.08 11.04 22.17
N GLU A 244 -12.15 11.27 23.07
CA GLU A 244 -11.87 10.41 24.22
C GLU A 244 -13.02 10.33 25.23
N ASP A 245 -13.96 11.29 25.19
CA ASP A 245 -15.16 11.27 26.00
C ASP A 245 -16.30 10.44 25.37
N VAL A 246 -16.15 10.02 24.12
CA VAL A 246 -17.15 9.20 23.42
C VAL A 246 -17.16 7.80 24.01
N ILE A 247 -18.32 7.36 24.49
CA ILE A 247 -18.56 6.00 24.96
C ILE A 247 -19.47 5.31 23.93
N LEU A 248 -19.03 4.15 23.42
CA LEU A 248 -19.88 3.34 22.56
C LEU A 248 -21.09 2.83 23.31
N MET A 249 -22.21 2.73 22.59
CA MET A 249 -23.47 2.24 23.14
C MET A 249 -23.34 0.76 23.52
N GLU A 250 -24.10 0.35 24.52
CA GLU A 250 -24.20 -1.05 24.94
C GLU A 250 -24.54 -1.96 23.73
N GLY A 251 -23.81 -3.05 23.60
CA GLY A 251 -23.95 -4.00 22.47
C GLY A 251 -23.13 -3.69 21.23
N ILE A 252 -22.33 -2.62 21.21
CA ILE A 252 -21.32 -2.35 20.20
C ILE A 252 -19.95 -2.62 20.81
N ASP A 253 -19.36 -3.77 20.47
CA ASP A 253 -18.03 -4.19 20.92
C ASP A 253 -17.12 -4.38 19.69
N LEU A 254 -16.54 -3.27 19.25
CA LEU A 254 -15.67 -3.27 18.07
C LEU A 254 -14.36 -4.00 18.37
N TYR A 255 -13.83 -3.84 19.58
CA TYR A 255 -12.61 -4.52 20.00
C TYR A 255 -12.74 -6.05 19.92
N GLN A 256 -13.81 -6.60 20.51
CA GLN A 256 -14.01 -8.04 20.51
C GLN A 256 -14.15 -8.58 19.08
N SER A 257 -14.91 -7.88 18.23
CA SER A 257 -15.12 -8.27 16.82
C SER A 257 -13.80 -8.27 16.04
N VAL A 258 -12.98 -7.22 16.18
CA VAL A 258 -11.67 -7.11 15.53
C VAL A 258 -10.70 -8.18 16.07
N ASN A 259 -10.65 -8.37 17.39
CA ASN A 259 -9.70 -9.28 18.02
C ASN A 259 -9.98 -10.76 17.69
N VAL A 260 -11.26 -11.14 17.63
CA VAL A 260 -11.66 -12.49 17.19
C VAL A 260 -11.17 -12.73 15.76
N ARG A 261 -11.42 -11.79 14.84
CA ARG A 261 -11.03 -11.96 13.45
C ARG A 261 -9.52 -11.95 13.24
N LEU A 262 -8.77 -11.15 13.98
CA LEU A 262 -7.30 -11.20 13.95
C LEU A 262 -6.74 -12.56 14.35
N LYS A 263 -7.29 -13.18 15.39
CA LYS A 263 -6.90 -14.54 15.81
C LYS A 263 -7.23 -15.60 14.74
N GLU A 264 -8.36 -15.45 14.06
CA GLU A 264 -8.72 -16.33 12.94
C GLU A 264 -7.72 -16.18 11.79
N ILE A 265 -7.38 -14.96 11.36
CA ILE A 265 -6.40 -14.68 10.32
C ILE A 265 -5.03 -15.25 10.69
N GLU A 266 -4.57 -15.07 11.93
CA GLU A 266 -3.32 -15.64 12.42
C GLU A 266 -3.33 -17.19 12.38
N SER A 267 -4.45 -17.82 12.69
CA SER A 267 -4.59 -19.28 12.65
C SER A 267 -4.66 -19.81 11.21
N GLU A 268 -5.35 -19.13 10.31
CA GLU A 268 -5.41 -19.42 8.88
C GLU A 268 -4.01 -19.35 8.24
N ALA A 269 -3.22 -18.32 8.58
CA ALA A 269 -1.84 -18.16 8.11
C ALA A 269 -0.90 -19.28 8.63
N LYS A 270 -1.05 -19.71 9.89
CA LYS A 270 -0.28 -20.82 10.45
C LYS A 270 -0.64 -22.15 9.80
N ALA A 271 -1.91 -22.40 9.53
CA ALA A 271 -2.38 -23.63 8.89
C ALA A 271 -1.84 -23.75 7.44
N SER A 272 -1.79 -22.67 6.68
CA SER A 272 -1.22 -22.69 5.33
C SER A 272 0.28 -22.99 5.31
N LEU A 273 1.05 -22.46 6.27
CA LEU A 273 2.49 -22.74 6.40
C LEU A 273 2.77 -24.21 6.79
N THR A 274 1.93 -24.84 7.62
CA THR A 274 2.07 -26.25 7.97
C THR A 274 1.76 -27.17 6.80
N THR A 275 0.76 -26.85 6.00
CA THR A 275 0.39 -27.63 4.80
C THR A 275 1.51 -27.58 3.74
N GLU A 276 2.15 -26.43 3.53
CA GLU A 276 3.29 -26.31 2.63
C GLU A 276 4.51 -27.08 3.11
N SER A 277 4.78 -27.08 4.44
CA SER A 277 5.90 -27.84 5.02
C SER A 277 5.69 -29.36 4.98
N GLU A 278 4.46 -29.83 5.13
CA GLU A 278 4.12 -31.25 5.00
C GLU A 278 4.20 -31.73 3.54
N THR A 279 3.85 -30.89 2.57
CA THR A 279 3.98 -31.19 1.14
C THR A 279 5.44 -31.29 0.71
N LEU A 280 6.33 -30.48 1.29
CA LEU A 280 7.77 -30.54 1.03
C LEU A 280 8.44 -31.75 1.71
N GLN A 281 7.96 -32.23 2.86
CA GLN A 281 8.52 -33.41 3.54
C GLN A 281 8.12 -34.74 2.88
N HIS A 282 7.05 -34.81 2.12
CA HIS A 282 6.66 -35.97 1.34
C HIS A 282 7.33 -36.08 -0.03
N ALA A 283 8.08 -35.07 -0.46
CA ALA A 283 8.85 -35.07 -1.70
C ALA A 283 10.29 -35.67 -1.59
N ASP A 284 10.75 -35.99 -0.37
CA ASP A 284 12.11 -36.53 -0.13
C ASP A 284 12.14 -38.08 0.01
N GLY A 285 11.38 -38.78 -0.80
CA GLY A 285 11.40 -40.24 -0.93
C GLY A 285 11.76 -40.67 -2.33
N GLN A 286 13.06 -40.88 -2.56
CA GLN A 286 13.70 -41.60 -3.69
C GLN A 286 12.79 -42.04 -4.86
N GLN A 287 13.03 -41.45 -6.04
CA GLN A 287 13.18 -42.23 -7.27
C GLN A 287 13.90 -41.42 -8.35
N ASP A 288 15.06 -41.95 -8.75
CA ASP A 288 15.85 -41.62 -9.94
C ASP A 288 15.03 -41.96 -11.17
N ILE A 289 14.52 -40.97 -11.93
CA ILE A 289 13.99 -41.15 -13.27
C ILE A 289 14.18 -39.87 -14.09
N GLY A 290 14.73 -40.06 -15.26
CA GLY A 290 15.06 -39.27 -16.41
C GLY A 290 14.36 -37.93 -16.64
N THR A 291 15.16 -37.05 -17.14
CA THR A 291 14.87 -35.81 -17.83
C THR A 291 13.66 -35.91 -18.77
N ASP A 292 12.54 -35.32 -18.37
CA ASP A 292 11.51 -34.74 -19.28
C ASP A 292 10.60 -33.85 -18.42
N TYR A 293 10.93 -32.55 -18.31
CA TYR A 293 10.04 -31.54 -17.78
C TYR A 293 9.12 -31.04 -18.88
N GLU A 294 8.02 -31.74 -19.09
CA GLU A 294 6.82 -31.11 -19.65
C GLU A 294 6.09 -30.40 -18.51
N SER A 295 6.20 -29.07 -18.50
CA SER A 295 5.45 -28.18 -17.62
C SER A 295 3.98 -28.20 -18.01
N GLU A 296 3.11 -28.68 -17.11
CA GLU A 296 1.66 -28.49 -17.24
C GLU A 296 1.30 -26.99 -17.27
N PRO A 297 0.43 -26.54 -18.18
CA PRO A 297 0.06 -25.15 -18.30
C PRO A 297 -0.92 -24.76 -17.20
N ILE A 298 -0.54 -23.74 -16.43
CA ILE A 298 -1.39 -23.04 -15.45
C ILE A 298 -2.68 -22.58 -16.16
N GLN A 299 -3.84 -22.96 -15.63
CA GLN A 299 -5.18 -22.61 -16.15
C GLN A 299 -5.45 -21.10 -16.29
N ALA A 300 -4.59 -20.22 -15.75
CA ALA A 300 -4.62 -18.77 -15.96
C ALA A 300 -4.32 -18.32 -17.40
N ALA A 301 -3.82 -19.21 -18.28
CA ALA A 301 -3.45 -18.85 -19.65
C ALA A 301 -4.64 -18.68 -20.61
N ASN A 302 -5.82 -19.15 -20.25
CA ASN A 302 -6.98 -19.11 -21.17
C ASN A 302 -7.78 -17.80 -21.08
N GLU A 303 -7.69 -17.04 -20.01
CA GLU A 303 -8.35 -15.73 -19.89
C GLU A 303 -7.49 -14.59 -20.47
N THR A 304 -6.16 -14.77 -20.49
CA THR A 304 -5.21 -13.75 -21.00
C THR A 304 -5.22 -13.65 -22.53
N SER A 305 -5.60 -14.71 -23.24
CA SER A 305 -5.58 -14.74 -24.71
C SER A 305 -6.69 -13.91 -25.37
N GLN A 306 -7.68 -13.44 -24.61
CA GLN A 306 -8.80 -12.67 -25.15
C GLN A 306 -8.54 -11.15 -25.14
N TYR A 307 -7.47 -10.68 -24.45
CA TYR A 307 -7.18 -9.27 -24.24
C TYR A 307 -5.81 -8.81 -24.77
N PHE A 308 -4.84 -9.70 -24.96
CA PHE A 308 -3.49 -9.36 -25.40
C PHE A 308 -3.19 -9.94 -26.78
N SER A 309 -2.36 -9.23 -27.56
CA SER A 309 -1.85 -9.74 -28.83
C SER A 309 -0.97 -10.98 -28.63
N ASP A 310 -0.84 -11.82 -29.67
CA ASP A 310 0.05 -13.01 -29.62
C ASP A 310 1.49 -12.65 -29.28
N ILE A 311 1.94 -11.47 -29.74
CA ILE A 311 3.27 -10.93 -29.44
C ILE A 311 3.43 -10.70 -27.94
N VAL A 312 2.47 -10.03 -27.30
CA VAL A 312 2.48 -9.76 -25.86
C VAL A 312 2.46 -11.06 -25.07
N ILE A 313 1.63 -12.03 -25.46
CA ILE A 313 1.55 -13.34 -24.80
C ILE A 313 2.89 -14.08 -24.88
N GLN A 314 3.54 -14.08 -26.05
CA GLN A 314 4.86 -14.70 -26.23
C GLN A 314 5.93 -14.03 -25.34
N LEU A 315 5.93 -12.69 -25.27
CA LEU A 315 6.90 -11.94 -24.47
C LEU A 315 6.70 -12.16 -22.96
N ILE A 316 5.46 -12.29 -22.51
CA ILE A 316 5.15 -12.64 -21.11
C ILE A 316 5.70 -14.05 -20.79
N ARG A 317 5.52 -15.00 -21.68
CA ARG A 317 5.99 -16.39 -21.48
C ARG A 317 7.50 -16.51 -21.53
N ASN A 318 8.13 -15.90 -22.52
CA ASN A 318 9.57 -16.05 -22.76
C ASN A 318 10.44 -15.13 -21.90
N GLN A 319 9.89 -14.01 -21.44
CA GLN A 319 10.59 -12.98 -20.62
C GLN A 319 11.99 -12.65 -21.16
N GLU A 320 12.08 -12.46 -22.49
CA GLU A 320 13.34 -12.15 -23.19
C GLU A 320 13.99 -10.91 -22.56
N ASN A 321 15.32 -10.96 -22.38
CA ASN A 321 16.12 -9.89 -21.77
C ASN A 321 15.80 -9.54 -20.31
N LYS A 322 14.99 -10.33 -19.60
CA LYS A 322 14.77 -10.14 -18.15
C LYS A 322 16.02 -10.54 -17.38
N GLY A 323 16.38 -9.74 -16.37
CA GLY A 323 17.53 -9.94 -15.49
C GLY A 323 18.41 -8.70 -15.41
N GLN A 324 19.57 -8.83 -14.80
CA GLN A 324 20.58 -7.77 -14.66
C GLN A 324 21.78 -8.06 -15.57
N LEU A 325 22.56 -7.00 -15.86
CA LEU A 325 23.92 -7.14 -16.37
C LEU A 325 24.91 -7.15 -15.20
N ASP A 326 25.94 -8.00 -15.25
CA ASP A 326 26.95 -8.10 -14.18
C ASP A 326 27.71 -6.79 -13.96
N SER A 327 27.89 -5.99 -15.01
CA SER A 327 28.60 -4.70 -14.95
C SER A 327 28.02 -3.75 -15.99
N PRO A 328 26.84 -3.18 -15.78
CA PRO A 328 26.23 -2.26 -16.72
C PRO A 328 27.06 -0.96 -16.80
N THR A 329 27.13 -0.39 -17.99
CA THR A 329 27.78 0.91 -18.20
C THR A 329 26.84 2.06 -17.88
N ALA A 330 25.54 1.82 -17.87
CA ALA A 330 24.50 2.78 -17.50
C ALA A 330 23.24 2.03 -17.02
N GLN A 331 22.49 2.71 -16.14
CA GLN A 331 21.27 2.19 -15.56
C GLN A 331 20.19 3.27 -15.51
N GLY A 332 18.94 2.88 -15.75
CA GLY A 332 17.79 3.76 -15.57
C GLY A 332 16.69 3.06 -14.80
N TYR A 333 16.10 3.76 -13.87
CA TYR A 333 14.99 3.27 -13.07
C TYR A 333 13.81 4.23 -13.19
N PHE A 334 12.63 3.69 -13.41
CA PHE A 334 11.41 4.47 -13.41
C PHE A 334 10.29 3.74 -12.65
N LEU A 335 9.52 4.49 -11.88
CA LEU A 335 8.32 4.04 -11.19
C LEU A 335 7.12 4.66 -11.90
N GLY A 336 6.25 3.81 -12.43
CA GLY A 336 5.02 4.24 -13.11
C GLY A 336 3.94 4.68 -12.13
N SER A 337 2.96 5.39 -12.65
CA SER A 337 1.79 5.88 -11.89
C SER A 337 0.91 4.76 -11.33
N CYS A 338 0.98 3.57 -11.92
CA CYS A 338 0.26 2.37 -11.46
C CYS A 338 0.98 1.61 -10.33
N GLY A 339 2.16 2.07 -9.89
CA GLY A 339 2.99 1.36 -8.91
C GLY A 339 3.93 0.31 -9.51
N ASP A 340 3.80 -0.01 -10.79
CA ASP A 340 4.75 -0.84 -11.52
C ASP A 340 6.10 -0.11 -11.63
N SER A 341 7.20 -0.84 -11.51
CA SER A 341 8.53 -0.27 -11.65
C SER A 341 9.36 -1.05 -12.65
N MET A 342 10.27 -0.35 -13.32
CA MET A 342 11.21 -0.95 -14.26
C MET A 342 12.60 -0.36 -14.10
N GLN A 343 13.60 -1.21 -14.04
CA GLN A 343 15.00 -0.87 -14.16
C GLN A 343 15.50 -1.42 -15.48
N ILE A 344 16.28 -0.61 -16.22
CA ILE A 344 16.96 -1.02 -17.45
C ILE A 344 18.45 -0.83 -17.27
N ASP A 345 19.20 -1.90 -17.50
CA ASP A 345 20.66 -1.94 -17.52
C ASP A 345 21.13 -1.92 -18.96
N LEU A 346 22.08 -1.04 -19.30
CA LEU A 346 22.67 -0.91 -20.62
C LEU A 346 24.17 -1.22 -20.59
N GLN A 347 24.64 -1.95 -21.59
CA GLN A 347 26.05 -2.04 -21.95
C GLN A 347 26.30 -1.19 -23.19
N VAL A 348 26.99 -0.07 -23.02
CA VAL A 348 27.22 0.90 -24.09
C VAL A 348 28.71 0.94 -24.46
N VAL A 349 28.99 0.88 -25.74
CA VAL A 349 30.36 1.05 -26.31
C VAL A 349 30.28 1.96 -27.54
N ASN A 350 31.10 3.00 -27.58
CA ASN A 350 31.12 3.97 -28.67
C ASN A 350 29.73 4.56 -28.98
N ASN A 351 29.00 4.99 -27.95
CA ASN A 351 27.63 5.50 -28.04
C ASN A 351 26.58 4.53 -28.64
N ARG A 352 26.92 3.22 -28.74
CA ARG A 352 26.01 2.19 -29.22
C ARG A 352 25.67 1.21 -28.10
N ILE A 353 24.41 0.88 -27.97
CA ILE A 353 23.91 -0.09 -27.00
C ILE A 353 24.22 -1.50 -27.55
N LEU A 354 25.11 -2.21 -26.89
CA LEU A 354 25.46 -3.59 -27.27
C LEU A 354 24.51 -4.61 -26.66
N SER A 355 24.07 -4.35 -25.43
CA SER A 355 23.17 -5.22 -24.67
C SER A 355 22.29 -4.39 -23.76
N ALA A 356 21.06 -4.81 -23.60
CA ALA A 356 20.10 -4.24 -22.67
C ALA A 356 19.40 -5.35 -21.91
N ARG A 357 19.24 -5.18 -20.61
CA ARG A 357 18.47 -6.06 -19.72
C ARG A 357 17.51 -5.24 -18.92
N PHE A 358 16.43 -5.90 -18.42
CA PHE A 358 15.48 -5.21 -17.56
C PHE A 358 15.08 -6.07 -16.36
N GLN A 359 14.75 -5.40 -15.28
CA GLN A 359 14.01 -5.93 -14.15
C GLN A 359 12.74 -5.11 -14.02
N ALA A 360 11.63 -5.76 -13.76
CA ALA A 360 10.38 -5.07 -13.54
C ALA A 360 9.58 -5.76 -12.43
N ASN A 361 8.93 -4.94 -11.63
CA ASN A 361 7.89 -5.35 -10.71
C ASN A 361 6.58 -4.77 -11.24
N GLY A 362 5.69 -5.64 -11.76
CA GLY A 362 4.47 -5.19 -12.38
C GLY A 362 3.70 -6.32 -13.09
N CYS A 363 2.67 -5.93 -13.81
CA CYS A 363 1.77 -6.84 -14.51
C CYS A 363 2.41 -7.51 -15.76
N GLY A 364 1.67 -8.41 -16.42
CA GLY A 364 2.13 -9.07 -17.65
C GLY A 364 2.47 -8.09 -18.77
N ALA A 365 1.69 -7.01 -18.93
CA ALA A 365 1.96 -5.96 -19.91
C ALA A 365 3.27 -5.22 -19.62
N THR A 366 3.63 -5.00 -18.34
CA THR A 366 4.90 -4.41 -17.93
C THR A 366 6.08 -5.31 -18.30
N LEU A 367 5.96 -6.63 -18.10
CA LEU A 367 6.97 -7.60 -18.50
C LEU A 367 7.16 -7.65 -20.02
N ALA A 368 6.07 -7.65 -20.79
CA ALA A 368 6.12 -7.61 -22.25
C ALA A 368 6.74 -6.31 -22.76
N SER A 369 6.39 -5.17 -22.17
CA SER A 369 6.95 -3.85 -22.49
C SER A 369 8.45 -3.81 -22.22
N GLY A 370 8.92 -4.35 -21.07
CA GLY A 370 10.35 -4.47 -20.74
C GLY A 370 11.13 -5.35 -21.70
N SER A 371 10.58 -6.51 -22.10
CA SER A 371 11.16 -7.39 -23.10
C SER A 371 11.27 -6.70 -24.47
N MET A 372 10.20 -6.02 -24.91
CA MET A 372 10.19 -5.38 -26.23
C MET A 372 11.07 -4.13 -26.26
N ILE A 373 11.04 -3.26 -25.26
CA ILE A 373 11.82 -2.02 -25.25
C ILE A 373 13.34 -2.32 -25.25
N THR A 374 13.79 -3.31 -24.47
CA THR A 374 15.19 -3.73 -24.45
C THR A 374 15.62 -4.34 -25.77
N LYS A 375 14.75 -5.09 -26.44
CA LYS A 375 14.97 -5.61 -27.78
C LYS A 375 15.10 -4.49 -28.84
N MET A 376 14.23 -3.49 -28.75
CA MET A 376 14.25 -2.31 -29.62
C MET A 376 15.49 -1.44 -29.42
N ALA A 377 16.00 -1.35 -28.18
CA ALA A 377 17.16 -0.54 -27.83
C ALA A 377 18.48 -1.18 -28.25
N CYS A 378 18.58 -2.52 -28.29
CA CYS A 378 19.79 -3.23 -28.70
C CYS A 378 20.25 -2.84 -30.11
N SER A 379 21.55 -2.66 -30.28
CA SER A 379 22.22 -2.26 -31.52
C SER A 379 21.95 -0.83 -32.01
N LYS A 380 21.18 -0.03 -31.27
CA LYS A 380 20.94 1.38 -31.58
C LYS A 380 22.03 2.30 -30.99
N LEU A 381 22.21 3.46 -31.60
CA LEU A 381 22.94 4.56 -30.97
C LEU A 381 22.11 5.14 -29.81
N LEU A 382 22.76 5.70 -28.82
CA LEU A 382 22.05 6.37 -27.69
C LEU A 382 21.05 7.43 -28.17
N SER A 383 21.44 8.21 -29.20
CA SER A 383 20.55 9.21 -29.80
C SER A 383 19.35 8.61 -30.52
N GLU A 384 19.45 7.40 -31.08
CA GLU A 384 18.35 6.66 -31.71
C GLU A 384 17.44 6.02 -30.64
N ALA A 385 18.02 5.47 -29.59
CA ALA A 385 17.27 4.89 -28.48
C ALA A 385 16.45 5.95 -27.73
N GLN A 386 16.97 7.17 -27.59
CA GLN A 386 16.27 8.30 -26.98
C GLN A 386 15.01 8.73 -27.76
N GLN A 387 14.95 8.43 -29.08
CA GLN A 387 13.80 8.77 -29.93
C GLN A 387 12.70 7.71 -29.89
N ILE A 388 12.88 6.60 -29.19
CA ILE A 388 11.82 5.61 -29.02
C ILE A 388 10.68 6.22 -28.20
N THR A 389 9.46 6.18 -28.76
CA THR A 389 8.27 6.71 -28.11
C THR A 389 7.35 5.59 -27.62
N PRO A 390 6.42 5.88 -26.69
CA PRO A 390 5.41 4.89 -26.28
C PRO A 390 4.60 4.34 -27.47
N GLU A 391 4.29 5.17 -28.46
CA GLU A 391 3.56 4.76 -29.66
C GLU A 391 4.37 3.77 -30.51
N ASN A 392 5.70 3.95 -30.59
CA ASN A 392 6.58 3.00 -31.26
C ASN A 392 6.56 1.65 -30.56
N LEU A 393 6.59 1.66 -29.23
CA LEU A 393 6.55 0.45 -28.43
C LEU A 393 5.18 -0.24 -28.50
N LEU A 394 4.09 0.50 -28.42
CA LEU A 394 2.74 -0.02 -28.59
C LEU A 394 2.56 -0.67 -29.97
N SER A 395 3.06 -0.03 -31.04
CA SER A 395 3.03 -0.59 -32.38
C SER A 395 3.83 -1.89 -32.49
N ALA A 396 4.99 -1.99 -31.82
CA ALA A 396 5.82 -3.19 -31.81
C ALA A 396 5.18 -4.35 -31.01
N LEU A 397 4.32 -4.02 -30.03
CA LEU A 397 3.55 -4.99 -29.25
C LEU A 397 2.23 -5.41 -29.92
N ASP A 398 1.90 -4.85 -31.10
CA ASP A 398 0.59 -4.98 -31.74
C ASP A 398 -0.58 -4.51 -30.84
N GLY A 399 -0.31 -3.44 -30.08
CA GLY A 399 -1.22 -2.82 -29.13
C GLY A 399 -1.18 -3.41 -27.71
N LEU A 400 -1.68 -2.64 -26.78
CA LEU A 400 -2.02 -3.05 -25.42
C LEU A 400 -3.46 -2.59 -25.12
N PRO A 401 -4.20 -3.28 -24.23
CA PRO A 401 -5.49 -2.80 -23.75
C PRO A 401 -5.37 -1.39 -23.15
N GLU A 402 -6.45 -0.60 -23.21
CA GLU A 402 -6.45 0.82 -22.78
C GLU A 402 -5.95 1.01 -21.33
N ASP A 403 -6.28 0.09 -20.44
CA ASP A 403 -5.88 0.07 -19.04
C ASP A 403 -4.40 -0.31 -18.83
N HIS A 404 -3.69 -0.77 -19.88
CA HIS A 404 -2.27 -1.16 -19.85
C HIS A 404 -1.35 -0.29 -20.72
N ILE A 405 -1.86 0.75 -21.38
CA ILE A 405 -1.05 1.65 -22.23
C ILE A 405 0.10 2.30 -21.45
N HIS A 406 -0.14 2.65 -20.19
CA HIS A 406 0.86 3.22 -19.28
C HIS A 406 2.09 2.32 -19.04
N CYS A 407 2.00 1.00 -19.28
CA CYS A 407 3.14 0.09 -19.18
C CYS A 407 4.17 0.36 -20.30
N ALA A 408 3.73 0.81 -21.48
CA ALA A 408 4.63 1.24 -22.54
C ALA A 408 5.32 2.57 -22.20
N GLU A 409 4.61 3.50 -21.57
CA GLU A 409 5.19 4.76 -21.07
C GLU A 409 6.27 4.50 -20.02
N LEU A 410 5.97 3.63 -19.03
CA LEU A 410 6.91 3.20 -18.00
C LEU A 410 8.22 2.66 -18.61
N ALA A 411 8.12 1.76 -19.58
CA ALA A 411 9.29 1.15 -20.22
C ALA A 411 10.14 2.17 -21.00
N VAL A 412 9.49 3.09 -21.70
CA VAL A 412 10.19 4.16 -22.44
C VAL A 412 10.88 5.13 -21.47
N MET A 413 10.24 5.49 -20.35
CA MET A 413 10.85 6.37 -19.35
C MET A 413 12.06 5.71 -18.69
N ALA A 414 11.98 4.43 -18.33
CA ALA A 414 13.12 3.69 -17.78
C ALA A 414 14.31 3.62 -18.77
N LEU A 415 14.03 3.43 -20.08
CA LEU A 415 15.07 3.48 -21.11
C LEU A 415 15.68 4.87 -21.23
N ARG A 416 14.89 5.93 -21.20
CA ARG A 416 15.40 7.32 -21.27
C ARG A 416 16.31 7.67 -20.10
N GLU A 417 15.95 7.26 -18.90
CA GLU A 417 16.82 7.44 -17.71
C GLU A 417 18.17 6.69 -17.91
N ALA A 418 18.14 5.46 -18.41
CA ALA A 418 19.38 4.71 -18.68
C ALA A 418 20.24 5.36 -19.79
N VAL A 419 19.61 5.96 -20.81
CA VAL A 419 20.32 6.70 -21.86
C VAL A 419 20.92 7.99 -21.33
N ILE A 420 20.22 8.71 -20.44
CA ILE A 420 20.73 9.92 -19.78
C ILE A 420 21.96 9.58 -18.94
N ASP A 421 21.89 8.53 -18.11
CA ASP A 421 23.00 8.06 -17.29
C ASP A 421 24.23 7.71 -18.16
N ALA A 422 24.01 7.04 -19.29
CA ALA A 422 25.07 6.74 -20.26
C ALA A 422 25.74 7.99 -20.84
N LEU A 423 24.98 9.05 -21.11
CA LEU A 423 25.48 10.31 -21.66
C LEU A 423 26.22 11.15 -20.63
N GLU A 424 25.80 11.12 -19.37
CA GLU A 424 26.41 11.83 -18.24
C GLU A 424 27.71 11.12 -17.79
N GLY A 425 27.72 9.82 -17.66
CA GLY A 425 28.91 9.03 -17.31
C GLY A 425 30.04 9.10 -18.35
N HIS A 426 29.77 9.55 -19.58
CA HIS A 426 30.79 9.84 -20.59
C HIS A 426 31.47 11.19 -20.39
N LYS A 427 30.83 12.16 -19.69
CA LYS A 427 31.44 13.49 -19.42
C LYS A 427 32.52 13.41 -18.38
N ASP A 428 32.42 12.53 -17.38
CA ASP A 428 33.40 12.41 -16.29
C ASP A 428 34.63 11.56 -16.65
N ARG A 429 34.63 10.88 -17.81
CA ARG A 429 35.79 10.08 -18.30
C ARG A 429 36.65 10.78 -19.35
N THR A 430 36.27 12.01 -19.74
CA THR A 430 36.99 12.81 -20.75
C THR A 430 37.61 14.12 -20.18
N THR A 431 37.62 14.29 -18.87
CA THR A 431 38.43 15.27 -18.14
C THR A 431 39.42 14.54 -17.23
#